data_9135aec2fa3246217c6b990983e851d0
#
_entry.id   9135aec2fa3246217c6b990983e851d0
#
_cell.length_a   1.000
_cell.length_b   1.000
_cell.length_c   1.000
_cell.angle_alpha   90.00
_cell.angle_beta   90.00
_cell.angle_gamma   90.00
#
_symmetry.space_group_name_H-M   'P 1'
#
loop_
_entity.id
_entity.type
_entity.pdbx_description
1 polymer ?
#
loop_
_entity_poly.entity_id
_entity_poly.type
_entity_poly.pdbx_seq_one_letter_code
_entity_poly.pdbx_strand_id
1 'polypeptide(L)'
;MPLAEGLTMIRDLIQKLIDSTGLQVRSDVIQVSETPPLLPTRLRAAETSAAALCAQAALICEIWRRRTGRQQTAALDTEGSALALQSVFYQRQWKYPIMLTEPSYPTVDLYPTRDHRWIMINGGYPNLRDGLLDLLNSPDSAKGVRTAVGRWAAADLENAAAERGLCAVEVRTPEEWAAHPQGKALAVAPVVEITKIADGPAVPFSPVSSFYPPTGLRPLSGLRVLDLTHVIAGPTCAKT
;
A
#
# COMPACT_ATOMS: atom_id res chain seq x y z
N MET A 1 11.01 21.45 4.02
CA MET A 1 11.43 20.86 5.31
C MET A 1 12.91 20.50 5.20
N PRO A 2 13.72 20.68 6.24
CA PRO A 2 15.12 20.25 6.19
C PRO A 2 15.20 18.72 6.04
N LEU A 3 16.17 18.24 5.23
CA LEU A 3 16.45 16.81 5.00
C LEU A 3 16.60 16.00 6.31
N ALA A 4 17.11 16.63 7.37
CA ALA A 4 17.27 15.98 8.67
C ALA A 4 15.97 15.53 9.34
N GLU A 5 14.86 16.22 9.11
CA GLU A 5 13.55 15.86 9.69
C GLU A 5 12.95 14.64 8.97
N GLY A 6 13.16 14.49 7.65
CA GLY A 6 12.71 13.35 6.87
C GLY A 6 13.36 12.05 7.34
N LEU A 7 14.68 12.05 7.52
CA LEU A 7 15.41 10.87 8.00
C LEU A 7 14.99 10.46 9.42
N THR A 8 14.73 11.44 10.31
CA THR A 8 14.25 11.14 11.66
C THR A 8 12.89 10.45 11.60
N MET A 9 11.95 10.98 10.81
CA MET A 9 10.64 10.39 10.64
C MET A 9 10.72 8.96 10.05
N ILE A 10 11.57 8.74 9.04
CA ILE A 10 11.74 7.41 8.43
C ILE A 10 12.23 6.42 9.51
N ARG A 11 13.23 6.79 10.32
CA ARG A 11 13.75 5.93 11.38
C ARG A 11 12.71 5.60 12.45
N ASP A 12 11.91 6.58 12.85
CA ASP A 12 10.81 6.38 13.80
C ASP A 12 9.74 5.43 13.25
N LEU A 13 9.41 5.56 11.96
CA LEU A 13 8.46 4.66 11.29
C LEU A 13 9.03 3.25 11.15
N ILE A 14 10.30 3.09 10.80
CA ILE A 14 10.97 1.77 10.75
C ILE A 14 10.85 1.09 12.11
N GLN A 15 11.19 1.81 13.19
CA GLN A 15 11.13 1.22 14.53
C GLN A 15 9.70 0.83 14.92
N LYS A 16 8.71 1.68 14.67
CA LYS A 16 7.29 1.37 14.91
C LYS A 16 6.82 0.15 14.15
N LEU A 17 7.22 0.00 12.87
CA LEU A 17 6.87 -1.16 12.06
C LEU A 17 7.51 -2.45 12.60
N ILE A 18 8.77 -2.40 13.01
CA ILE A 18 9.47 -3.54 13.63
C ILE A 18 8.81 -3.91 14.96
N ASP A 19 8.56 -2.93 15.81
CA ASP A 19 7.96 -3.14 17.14
C ASP A 19 6.56 -3.77 17.03
N SER A 20 5.78 -3.40 16.02
CA SER A 20 4.46 -3.97 15.77
C SER A 20 4.49 -5.47 15.46
N THR A 21 5.63 -6.02 15.04
CA THR A 21 5.79 -7.47 14.81
C THR A 21 6.00 -8.26 16.10
N GLY A 22 6.33 -7.62 17.21
CA GLY A 22 6.72 -8.26 18.46
C GLY A 22 8.07 -8.96 18.41
N LEU A 23 8.83 -8.82 17.32
CA LEU A 23 10.12 -9.46 17.12
C LEU A 23 11.27 -8.54 17.55
N GLN A 24 12.32 -9.15 18.11
CA GLN A 24 13.56 -8.43 18.41
C GLN A 24 14.43 -8.40 17.14
N VAL A 25 14.37 -7.29 16.42
CA VAL A 25 15.09 -7.07 15.16
C VAL A 25 15.92 -5.80 15.27
N ARG A 26 17.16 -5.87 14.80
CA ARG A 26 18.07 -4.73 14.77
C ARG A 26 17.74 -3.81 13.60
N SER A 27 17.40 -2.56 13.87
CA SER A 27 17.21 -1.53 12.84
C SER A 27 18.50 -0.83 12.42
N ASP A 28 19.57 -0.91 13.23
CA ASP A 28 20.88 -0.30 12.96
C ASP A 28 21.65 -0.94 11.79
N VAL A 29 21.18 -2.09 11.30
CA VAL A 29 21.71 -2.74 10.10
C VAL A 29 21.22 -2.07 8.80
N ILE A 30 20.29 -1.14 8.90
CA ILE A 30 19.72 -0.44 7.75
C ILE A 30 20.32 0.95 7.62
N GLN A 31 20.84 1.22 6.44
CA GLN A 31 21.28 2.56 6.04
C GLN A 31 20.18 3.15 5.15
N VAL A 32 19.69 4.32 5.53
CA VAL A 32 18.71 5.05 4.74
C VAL A 32 19.25 6.43 4.38
N SER A 33 19.13 6.80 3.12
CA SER A 33 19.48 8.11 2.60
C SER A 33 18.25 8.82 2.02
N GLU A 34 18.19 10.12 2.18
CA GLU A 34 17.14 10.96 1.63
C GLU A 34 17.66 11.66 0.37
N THR A 35 16.85 11.61 -0.67
CA THR A 35 17.07 12.32 -1.94
C THR A 35 16.00 13.38 -2.12
N PRO A 36 16.19 14.38 -2.97
CA PRO A 36 15.14 15.36 -3.26
C PRO A 36 13.82 14.70 -3.67
N PRO A 37 12.67 15.31 -3.34
CA PRO A 37 11.36 14.73 -3.67
C PRO A 37 11.21 14.45 -5.16
N LEU A 38 10.91 13.19 -5.52
CA LEU A 38 10.72 12.76 -6.90
C LEU A 38 9.23 12.81 -7.31
N LEU A 39 8.32 12.59 -6.35
CA LEU A 39 6.89 12.56 -6.60
C LEU A 39 6.27 13.94 -6.38
N PRO A 40 5.46 14.46 -7.32
CA PRO A 40 4.79 15.75 -7.21
C PRO A 40 3.56 15.65 -6.27
N THR A 41 3.79 15.34 -5.01
CA THR A 41 2.75 15.18 -3.99
C THR A 41 3.11 15.90 -2.70
N ARG A 42 2.10 16.30 -1.94
CA ARG A 42 2.26 16.81 -0.57
C ARG A 42 2.31 15.70 0.48
N LEU A 43 1.95 14.47 0.08
CA LEU A 43 2.02 13.30 0.95
C LEU A 43 3.46 12.82 1.09
N ARG A 44 3.79 12.29 2.24
CA ARG A 44 5.09 11.67 2.56
C ARG A 44 5.20 10.26 1.96
N ALA A 45 4.84 10.11 0.69
CA ALA A 45 4.73 8.80 0.06
C ALA A 45 6.09 8.10 -0.08
N ALA A 46 7.13 8.82 -0.49
CA ALA A 46 8.47 8.27 -0.65
C ALA A 46 9.07 7.83 0.69
N GLU A 47 8.95 8.67 1.72
CA GLU A 47 9.46 8.40 3.06
C GLU A 47 8.71 7.24 3.73
N THR A 48 7.40 7.17 3.55
CA THR A 48 6.59 6.06 4.08
C THR A 48 6.95 4.75 3.38
N SER A 49 7.12 4.77 2.05
CA SER A 49 7.61 3.61 1.30
C SER A 49 9.00 3.19 1.75
N ALA A 50 9.92 4.15 1.92
CA ALA A 50 11.26 3.88 2.42
C ALA A 50 11.23 3.21 3.80
N ALA A 51 10.40 3.71 4.72
CA ALA A 51 10.25 3.10 6.04
C ALA A 51 9.75 1.66 5.98
N ALA A 52 8.75 1.37 5.14
CA ALA A 52 8.21 0.03 4.97
C ALA A 52 9.25 -0.94 4.38
N LEU A 53 9.94 -0.54 3.31
CA LEU A 53 10.98 -1.35 2.67
C LEU A 53 12.19 -1.53 3.59
N CYS A 54 12.57 -0.52 4.38
CA CYS A 54 13.66 -0.63 5.36
C CYS A 54 13.30 -1.60 6.49
N ALA A 55 12.08 -1.54 7.02
CA ALA A 55 11.62 -2.49 8.05
C ALA A 55 11.63 -3.93 7.52
N GLN A 56 11.17 -4.15 6.29
CA GLN A 56 11.24 -5.44 5.62
C GLN A 56 12.68 -5.91 5.43
N ALA A 57 13.57 -5.04 4.97
CA ALA A 57 14.99 -5.35 4.81
C ALA A 57 15.65 -5.74 6.16
N ALA A 58 15.30 -5.07 7.26
CA ALA A 58 15.78 -5.41 8.59
C ALA A 58 15.35 -6.82 9.00
N LEU A 59 14.07 -7.18 8.75
CA LEU A 59 13.56 -8.54 8.99
C LEU A 59 14.29 -9.57 8.15
N ILE A 60 14.58 -9.29 6.89
CA ILE A 60 15.34 -10.18 6.00
C ILE A 60 16.78 -10.35 6.48
N CYS A 61 17.43 -9.27 6.93
CA CYS A 61 18.76 -9.35 7.54
C CYS A 61 18.77 -10.22 8.81
N GLU A 62 17.73 -10.14 9.63
CA GLU A 62 17.58 -10.97 10.82
C GLU A 62 17.34 -12.44 10.47
N ILE A 63 16.50 -12.74 9.47
CA ILE A 63 16.34 -14.11 8.95
C ILE A 63 17.66 -14.67 8.47
N TRP A 64 18.44 -13.90 7.72
CA TRP A 64 19.76 -14.30 7.27
C TRP A 64 20.69 -14.61 8.43
N ARG A 65 20.75 -13.72 9.42
CA ARG A 65 21.57 -13.90 10.62
C ARG A 65 21.20 -15.19 11.37
N ARG A 66 19.92 -15.46 11.57
CA ARG A 66 19.45 -16.69 12.23
C ARG A 66 19.77 -17.94 11.44
N ARG A 67 19.73 -17.88 10.10
CA ARG A 67 20.02 -19.04 9.24
C ARG A 67 21.50 -19.35 9.09
N THR A 68 22.35 -18.33 9.13
CA THR A 68 23.76 -18.49 8.73
C THR A 68 24.76 -18.09 9.82
N GLY A 69 24.32 -17.44 10.88
CA GLY A 69 25.19 -16.80 11.87
C GLY A 69 25.89 -15.52 11.38
N ARG A 70 25.65 -15.11 10.12
CA ARG A 70 26.31 -13.95 9.50
C ARG A 70 25.41 -12.73 9.51
N GLN A 71 25.97 -11.58 9.90
CA GLN A 71 25.28 -10.31 9.81
C GLN A 71 25.34 -9.78 8.37
N GLN A 72 24.22 -9.19 7.90
CA GLN A 72 24.15 -8.37 6.69
C GLN A 72 23.69 -6.97 7.04
N THR A 73 23.95 -6.04 6.15
CA THR A 73 23.41 -4.68 6.14
C THR A 73 22.66 -4.45 4.84
N ALA A 74 21.69 -3.54 4.84
CA ALA A 74 20.98 -3.11 3.64
C ALA A 74 21.01 -1.59 3.57
N ALA A 75 21.04 -1.06 2.35
CA ALA A 75 20.97 0.38 2.08
C ALA A 75 19.80 0.66 1.14
N LEU A 76 19.01 1.65 1.49
CA LEU A 76 17.88 2.14 0.70
C LEU A 76 17.91 3.66 0.62
N ASP A 77 17.34 4.21 -0.42
CA ASP A 77 17.12 5.64 -0.57
C ASP A 77 15.65 5.95 -0.85
N THR A 78 15.26 7.20 -0.65
CA THR A 78 13.87 7.63 -0.87
C THR A 78 13.51 7.69 -2.35
N GLU A 79 14.48 7.83 -3.26
CA GLU A 79 14.25 7.80 -4.70
C GLU A 79 13.83 6.40 -5.15
N GLY A 80 14.64 5.39 -4.87
CA GLY A 80 14.31 3.99 -5.18
C GLY A 80 13.01 3.56 -4.53
N SER A 81 12.74 4.04 -3.31
CA SER A 81 11.50 3.75 -2.59
C SER A 81 10.28 4.41 -3.23
N ALA A 82 10.42 5.64 -3.77
CA ALA A 82 9.37 6.30 -4.54
C ALA A 82 9.12 5.59 -5.88
N LEU A 83 10.18 5.14 -6.56
CA LEU A 83 10.09 4.38 -7.79
C LEU A 83 9.40 3.01 -7.56
N ALA A 84 9.60 2.38 -6.41
CA ALA A 84 8.91 1.14 -6.07
C ALA A 84 7.39 1.29 -6.04
N LEU A 85 6.86 2.45 -5.60
CA LEU A 85 5.42 2.76 -5.66
C LEU A 85 4.89 2.87 -7.09
N GLN A 86 5.75 3.15 -8.05
CA GLN A 86 5.42 3.31 -9.47
C GLN A 86 5.64 2.02 -10.27
N SER A 87 5.84 0.88 -9.62
CA SER A 87 6.25 -0.37 -10.26
C SER A 87 5.29 -0.85 -11.35
N VAL A 88 4.00 -0.50 -11.27
CA VAL A 88 3.00 -0.81 -12.29
C VAL A 88 3.34 -0.19 -13.65
N PHE A 89 3.98 0.99 -13.68
CA PHE A 89 4.36 1.68 -14.92
C PHE A 89 5.62 1.10 -15.58
N TYR A 90 6.38 0.26 -14.88
CA TYR A 90 7.58 -0.41 -15.42
C TYR A 90 7.27 -1.80 -15.98
N GLN A 91 6.03 -2.24 -15.89
CA GLN A 91 5.64 -3.54 -16.44
C GLN A 91 5.83 -3.58 -17.96
N ARG A 92 6.26 -4.72 -18.45
CA ARG A 92 6.34 -5.02 -19.89
C ARG A 92 5.58 -6.31 -20.15
N GLN A 93 4.67 -6.26 -21.09
CA GLN A 93 3.95 -7.44 -21.55
C GLN A 93 4.51 -7.82 -22.92
N TRP A 94 5.03 -9.04 -23.01
CA TRP A 94 5.58 -9.54 -24.28
C TRP A 94 4.46 -9.77 -25.28
N LYS A 95 4.61 -9.26 -26.49
CA LYS A 95 3.67 -9.34 -27.63
C LYS A 95 2.41 -8.46 -27.55
N TYR A 96 2.03 -7.94 -26.40
CA TYR A 96 0.82 -7.12 -26.29
C TYR A 96 1.16 -5.80 -25.60
N PRO A 97 0.67 -4.66 -26.09
CA PRO A 97 0.84 -3.41 -25.38
C PRO A 97 0.06 -3.46 -24.05
N ILE A 98 0.69 -3.05 -22.97
CA ILE A 98 -0.04 -2.77 -21.73
C ILE A 98 -0.66 -1.40 -21.90
N MET A 99 -1.98 -1.32 -21.90
CA MET A 99 -2.69 -0.06 -21.89
C MET A 99 -2.73 0.47 -20.43
N LEU A 100 -1.70 1.23 -20.09
CA LEU A 100 -1.63 1.94 -18.80
C LEU A 100 -2.30 3.32 -18.85
N THR A 101 -2.67 3.77 -20.04
CA THR A 101 -3.40 5.02 -20.28
C THR A 101 -4.81 4.67 -20.74
N GLU A 102 -5.64 4.26 -19.82
CA GLU A 102 -7.07 4.18 -20.10
C GLU A 102 -7.65 5.59 -20.21
N PRO A 103 -8.61 5.78 -21.10
CA PRO A 103 -9.42 6.99 -21.05
C PRO A 103 -10.02 7.12 -19.64
N SER A 104 -10.08 8.35 -19.11
CA SER A 104 -10.66 8.59 -17.80
C SER A 104 -12.02 7.93 -17.70
N TYR A 105 -12.18 7.01 -16.76
CA TYR A 105 -13.48 6.42 -16.49
C TYR A 105 -14.33 7.44 -15.73
N PRO A 106 -15.49 7.82 -16.26
CA PRO A 106 -16.36 8.79 -15.55
C PRO A 106 -16.74 8.37 -14.14
N THR A 107 -16.68 7.09 -13.85
CA THR A 107 -16.97 6.52 -12.53
C THR A 107 -15.72 6.25 -11.68
N VAL A 108 -14.54 6.76 -12.08
CA VAL A 108 -13.29 6.69 -11.28
C VAL A 108 -12.66 8.07 -11.24
N ASP A 109 -13.22 8.96 -10.44
CA ASP A 109 -12.72 10.34 -10.33
C ASP A 109 -13.26 11.04 -9.07
N LEU A 110 -12.77 12.24 -8.84
CA LEU A 110 -13.20 13.17 -7.80
C LEU A 110 -14.24 14.15 -8.37
N TYR A 111 -15.36 14.28 -7.67
CA TYR A 111 -16.44 15.17 -8.07
C TYR A 111 -16.87 16.14 -6.96
N PRO A 112 -17.20 17.40 -7.29
CA PRO A 112 -17.79 18.32 -6.34
C PRO A 112 -19.25 17.95 -6.10
N THR A 113 -19.68 18.05 -4.85
CA THR A 113 -21.06 17.82 -4.39
C THR A 113 -21.82 19.11 -4.17
N ARG A 114 -23.16 19.02 -3.96
CA ARG A 114 -24.06 20.16 -3.75
C ARG A 114 -23.66 21.04 -2.56
N ASP A 115 -23.12 20.43 -1.51
CA ASP A 115 -22.68 21.06 -0.28
C ASP A 115 -21.23 21.58 -0.32
N HIS A 116 -20.67 21.75 -1.53
CA HIS A 116 -19.31 22.23 -1.75
C HIS A 116 -18.21 21.34 -1.17
N ARG A 117 -18.51 20.07 -0.94
CA ARG A 117 -17.54 19.03 -0.60
C ARG A 117 -17.04 18.33 -1.87
N TRP A 118 -16.13 17.40 -1.67
CA TRP A 118 -15.65 16.51 -2.72
C TRP A 118 -15.91 15.07 -2.33
N ILE A 119 -16.22 14.26 -3.33
CA ILE A 119 -16.39 12.83 -3.18
C ILE A 119 -15.58 12.10 -4.24
N MET A 120 -14.84 11.05 -3.82
CA MET A 120 -14.21 10.10 -4.72
C MET A 120 -15.18 8.97 -4.99
N ILE A 121 -15.44 8.67 -6.26
CA ILE A 121 -16.17 7.47 -6.65
C ILE A 121 -15.23 6.52 -7.38
N ASN A 122 -15.45 5.21 -7.21
CA ASN A 122 -14.62 4.18 -7.85
C ASN A 122 -15.48 3.06 -8.44
N GLY A 123 -15.78 3.18 -9.72
CA GLY A 123 -16.44 2.18 -10.56
C GLY A 123 -15.46 1.42 -11.45
N GLY A 124 -14.26 1.10 -10.96
CA GLY A 124 -13.23 0.41 -11.74
C GLY A 124 -13.57 -1.03 -12.16
N TYR A 125 -14.60 -1.61 -11.59
CA TYR A 125 -15.16 -2.91 -12.00
C TYR A 125 -16.56 -2.73 -12.59
N PRO A 126 -16.96 -3.54 -13.59
CA PRO A 126 -18.24 -3.39 -14.28
C PRO A 126 -19.45 -3.33 -13.35
N ASN A 127 -19.52 -4.19 -12.35
CA ASN A 127 -20.61 -4.21 -11.37
C ASN A 127 -20.65 -2.94 -10.50
N LEU A 128 -19.50 -2.38 -10.14
CA LEU A 128 -19.42 -1.13 -9.37
C LEU A 128 -19.78 0.07 -10.26
N ARG A 129 -19.29 0.08 -11.50
CA ARG A 129 -19.66 1.12 -12.48
C ARG A 129 -21.16 1.18 -12.72
N ASP A 130 -21.73 0.04 -13.08
CA ASP A 130 -23.14 -0.06 -13.41
C ASP A 130 -24.03 0.30 -12.21
N GLY A 131 -23.65 -0.15 -11.00
CA GLY A 131 -24.32 0.20 -9.75
C GLY A 131 -24.23 1.69 -9.41
N LEU A 132 -23.07 2.33 -9.63
CA LEU A 132 -22.91 3.78 -9.42
C LEU A 132 -23.73 4.60 -10.41
N LEU A 133 -23.75 4.21 -11.68
CA LEU A 133 -24.56 4.88 -12.72
C LEU A 133 -26.06 4.75 -12.42
N ASP A 134 -26.49 3.59 -11.94
CA ASP A 134 -27.88 3.36 -11.49
C ASP A 134 -28.22 4.24 -10.27
N LEU A 135 -27.39 4.20 -9.22
CA LEU A 135 -27.57 5.03 -8.02
C LEU A 135 -27.67 6.52 -8.36
N LEU A 136 -26.81 6.99 -9.24
CA LEU A 136 -26.74 8.38 -9.67
C LEU A 136 -27.82 8.75 -10.68
N ASN A 137 -28.51 7.77 -11.28
CA ASN A 137 -29.36 7.93 -12.44
C ASN A 137 -28.67 8.78 -13.53
N SER A 138 -27.49 8.33 -13.96
CA SER A 138 -26.58 9.08 -14.83
C SER A 138 -26.17 8.25 -16.04
N PRO A 139 -26.06 8.86 -17.24
CA PRO A 139 -25.37 8.24 -18.34
C PRO A 139 -23.85 8.10 -18.02
N ASP A 140 -23.21 7.10 -18.62
CA ASP A 140 -21.78 6.87 -18.52
C ASP A 140 -20.98 7.92 -19.29
N SER A 141 -20.94 9.13 -18.73
CA SER A 141 -20.20 10.26 -19.27
C SER A 141 -19.76 11.21 -18.16
N ALA A 142 -18.57 11.81 -18.31
CA ALA A 142 -18.03 12.73 -17.30
C ALA A 142 -18.98 13.89 -16.96
N LYS A 143 -19.67 14.43 -17.95
CA LYS A 143 -20.67 15.50 -17.75
C LYS A 143 -21.90 14.96 -17.00
N GLY A 144 -22.39 13.77 -17.35
CA GLY A 144 -23.54 13.14 -16.72
C GLY A 144 -23.27 12.87 -15.24
N VAL A 145 -22.18 12.17 -14.95
CA VAL A 145 -21.76 11.82 -13.59
C VAL A 145 -21.55 13.08 -12.74
N ARG A 146 -20.81 14.07 -13.25
CA ARG A 146 -20.59 15.36 -12.56
C ARG A 146 -21.92 16.05 -12.22
N THR A 147 -22.85 16.08 -13.17
CA THR A 147 -24.18 16.70 -12.96
C THR A 147 -25.00 15.94 -11.92
N ALA A 148 -24.93 14.62 -11.94
CA ALA A 148 -25.67 13.76 -11.01
C ALA A 148 -25.10 13.85 -9.60
N VAL A 149 -23.78 13.75 -9.44
CA VAL A 149 -23.11 13.91 -8.14
C VAL A 149 -23.37 15.29 -7.53
N GLY A 150 -23.37 16.35 -8.35
CA GLY A 150 -23.67 17.71 -7.92
C GLY A 150 -25.08 17.92 -7.34
N ARG A 151 -25.96 16.93 -7.39
CA ARG A 151 -27.28 16.95 -6.73
C ARG A 151 -27.27 16.39 -5.31
N TRP A 152 -26.21 15.68 -4.94
CA TRP A 152 -26.06 15.00 -3.65
C TRP A 152 -25.22 15.84 -2.67
N ALA A 153 -25.53 15.77 -1.39
CA ALA A 153 -24.54 16.06 -0.36
C ALA A 153 -23.54 14.91 -0.27
N ALA A 154 -22.31 15.21 0.07
CA ALA A 154 -21.24 14.18 0.07
C ALA A 154 -21.55 13.01 0.98
N ALA A 155 -21.94 13.29 2.23
CA ALA A 155 -22.29 12.25 3.20
C ALA A 155 -23.51 11.41 2.78
N ASP A 156 -24.52 12.02 2.16
CA ASP A 156 -25.71 11.30 1.70
C ASP A 156 -25.35 10.32 0.57
N LEU A 157 -24.49 10.73 -0.37
CA LEU A 157 -24.03 9.85 -1.44
C LEU A 157 -23.13 8.75 -0.94
N GLU A 158 -22.21 9.04 0.00
CA GLU A 158 -21.36 8.04 0.64
C GLU A 158 -22.21 6.95 1.32
N ASN A 159 -23.21 7.35 2.11
CA ASN A 159 -24.09 6.41 2.79
C ASN A 159 -24.92 5.57 1.81
N ALA A 160 -25.56 6.21 0.83
CA ALA A 160 -26.36 5.51 -0.17
C ALA A 160 -25.52 4.52 -1.02
N ALA A 161 -24.28 4.87 -1.31
CA ALA A 161 -23.36 3.96 -1.98
C ALA A 161 -22.94 2.79 -1.07
N ALA A 162 -22.64 3.04 0.19
CA ALA A 162 -22.27 2.02 1.16
C ALA A 162 -23.40 1.00 1.37
N GLU A 163 -24.65 1.45 1.48
CA GLU A 163 -25.83 0.59 1.59
C GLU A 163 -25.98 -0.38 0.41
N ARG A 164 -25.51 0.00 -0.77
CA ARG A 164 -25.54 -0.79 -2.00
C ARG A 164 -24.23 -1.57 -2.26
N GLY A 165 -23.23 -1.48 -1.36
CA GLY A 165 -21.92 -2.10 -1.56
C GLY A 165 -21.10 -1.45 -2.68
N LEU A 166 -21.35 -0.16 -2.97
CA LEU A 166 -20.65 0.62 -3.98
C LEU A 166 -19.55 1.46 -3.34
N CYS A 167 -18.59 1.92 -4.16
CA CYS A 167 -17.44 2.68 -3.69
C CYS A 167 -17.62 4.17 -3.97
N ALA A 168 -18.05 4.92 -2.97
CA ALA A 168 -18.03 6.37 -2.95
C ALA A 168 -17.62 6.84 -1.56
N VAL A 169 -16.65 7.76 -1.47
CA VAL A 169 -16.07 8.21 -0.21
C VAL A 169 -15.91 9.73 -0.22
N GLU A 170 -16.47 10.38 0.80
CA GLU A 170 -16.28 11.80 1.01
C GLU A 170 -14.81 12.13 1.30
N VAL A 171 -14.29 13.17 0.68
CA VAL A 171 -12.93 13.67 0.94
C VAL A 171 -12.97 14.47 2.25
N ARG A 172 -12.23 13.97 3.24
CA ARG A 172 -12.14 14.53 4.59
C ARG A 172 -10.80 15.22 4.82
N THR A 173 -10.79 16.24 5.65
CA THR A 173 -9.53 16.78 6.20
C THR A 173 -8.93 15.79 7.20
N PRO A 174 -7.63 15.93 7.56
CA PRO A 174 -7.02 15.11 8.60
C PRO A 174 -7.77 15.17 9.94
N GLU A 175 -8.29 16.35 10.30
CA GLU A 175 -9.04 16.57 11.54
C GLU A 175 -10.41 15.88 11.50
N GLU A 176 -11.12 15.99 10.38
CA GLU A 176 -12.38 15.30 10.15
C GLU A 176 -12.18 13.77 10.17
N TRP A 177 -11.10 13.29 9.55
CA TRP A 177 -10.77 11.87 9.60
C TRP A 177 -10.46 11.39 11.02
N ALA A 178 -9.67 12.15 11.76
CA ALA A 178 -9.36 11.82 13.15
C ALA A 178 -10.61 11.81 14.07
N ALA A 179 -11.62 12.63 13.74
CA ALA A 179 -12.90 12.65 14.45
C ALA A 179 -13.87 11.54 14.00
N HIS A 180 -13.67 10.99 12.79
CA HIS A 180 -14.52 9.95 12.21
C HIS A 180 -14.43 8.64 13.00
N PRO A 181 -15.53 7.87 13.18
CA PRO A 181 -15.50 6.58 13.90
C PRO A 181 -14.44 5.61 13.39
N GLN A 182 -14.31 5.45 12.08
CA GLN A 182 -13.29 4.60 11.47
C GLN A 182 -11.86 5.14 11.70
N GLY A 183 -11.67 6.45 11.62
CA GLY A 183 -10.37 7.09 11.92
C GLY A 183 -9.94 6.82 13.36
N LYS A 184 -10.86 6.96 14.32
CA LYS A 184 -10.62 6.63 15.74
C LYS A 184 -10.29 5.16 15.95
N ALA A 185 -11.00 4.24 15.27
CA ALA A 185 -10.75 2.81 15.36
C ALA A 185 -9.34 2.46 14.82
N LEU A 186 -8.96 3.06 13.69
CA LEU A 186 -7.64 2.83 13.10
C LEU A 186 -6.49 3.48 13.88
N ALA A 187 -6.74 4.58 14.58
CA ALA A 187 -5.71 5.27 15.36
C ALA A 187 -5.14 4.41 16.51
N VAL A 188 -5.90 3.44 17.00
CA VAL A 188 -5.50 2.54 18.08
C VAL A 188 -5.13 1.14 17.60
N ALA A 189 -5.39 0.83 16.32
CA ALA A 189 -5.03 -0.45 15.72
C ALA A 189 -3.54 -0.46 15.33
N PRO A 190 -2.83 -1.57 15.49
CA PRO A 190 -1.46 -1.69 14.99
C PRO A 190 -1.47 -1.69 13.46
N VAL A 191 -0.41 -1.13 12.84
CA VAL A 191 -0.25 -1.14 11.37
C VAL A 191 -0.09 -2.57 10.86
N VAL A 192 0.58 -3.42 11.63
CA VAL A 192 0.73 -4.86 11.37
C VAL A 192 0.28 -5.61 12.62
N GLU A 193 -0.71 -6.45 12.49
CA GLU A 193 -1.20 -7.32 13.56
C GLU A 193 -0.77 -8.76 13.30
N ILE A 194 -0.08 -9.36 14.28
CA ILE A 194 0.34 -10.76 14.24
C ILE A 194 -0.34 -11.50 15.39
N THR A 195 -1.31 -12.33 15.06
CA THR A 195 -2.07 -13.12 16.04
C THR A 195 -1.69 -14.58 15.95
N LYS A 196 -1.25 -15.17 17.07
CA LYS A 196 -1.02 -16.60 17.16
C LYS A 196 -2.37 -17.33 17.23
N ILE A 197 -2.66 -18.13 16.23
CA ILE A 197 -3.96 -18.85 16.13
C ILE A 197 -3.91 -20.26 16.70
N ALA A 198 -2.73 -20.89 16.75
CA ALA A 198 -2.53 -22.24 17.31
C ALA A 198 -1.05 -22.51 17.59
N ASP A 199 -0.79 -23.52 18.40
CA ASP A 199 0.52 -24.15 18.52
C ASP A 199 0.67 -25.23 17.46
N GLY A 200 1.86 -25.29 16.86
CA GLY A 200 2.22 -26.31 15.88
C GLY A 200 3.71 -26.65 15.98
N PRO A 201 4.15 -27.80 15.44
CA PRO A 201 5.56 -28.11 15.38
C PRO A 201 6.27 -27.05 14.52
N ALA A 202 7.43 -26.61 15.00
CA ALA A 202 8.28 -25.73 14.20
C ALA A 202 8.67 -26.43 12.89
N VAL A 203 8.34 -25.83 11.77
CA VAL A 203 8.81 -26.32 10.47
C VAL A 203 10.20 -25.73 10.24
N PRO A 204 11.26 -26.54 10.30
CA PRO A 204 12.60 -26.02 10.04
C PRO A 204 12.71 -25.54 8.61
N PHE A 205 13.44 -24.46 8.40
CA PHE A 205 13.88 -24.11 7.05
C PHE A 205 14.66 -25.28 6.48
N SER A 206 14.27 -25.75 5.29
CA SER A 206 15.03 -26.81 4.61
C SER A 206 16.50 -26.43 4.51
N PRO A 207 17.43 -27.36 4.80
CA PRO A 207 18.85 -27.10 4.61
C PRO A 207 19.09 -26.64 3.19
N VAL A 208 19.87 -25.61 3.02
CA VAL A 208 20.14 -24.98 1.72
C VAL A 208 20.77 -25.91 0.71
N SER A 209 21.42 -26.97 1.20
CA SER A 209 22.04 -27.99 0.38
C SER A 209 21.11 -28.85 -0.48
N SER A 210 19.79 -28.80 -0.26
CA SER A 210 18.82 -29.64 -0.97
C SER A 210 18.11 -28.95 -2.15
N PHE A 211 18.30 -27.66 -2.35
CA PHE A 211 17.62 -26.91 -3.40
C PHE A 211 18.57 -26.11 -4.29
N TYR A 212 18.85 -26.67 -5.47
CA TYR A 212 19.46 -26.05 -6.65
C TYR A 212 20.96 -25.66 -6.60
N PRO A 213 21.62 -25.66 -7.79
CA PRO A 213 23.06 -25.46 -7.88
C PRO A 213 23.49 -24.03 -7.52
N PRO A 214 24.78 -23.78 -7.39
CA PRO A 214 25.42 -22.87 -6.45
C PRO A 214 25.40 -21.40 -6.79
N THR A 215 24.30 -20.84 -7.23
CA THR A 215 24.16 -19.40 -7.42
C THR A 215 23.74 -18.67 -6.14
N GLY A 216 24.41 -18.98 -5.04
CA GLY A 216 24.31 -18.20 -3.82
C GLY A 216 23.03 -18.46 -2.98
N LEU A 217 23.23 -18.76 -1.72
CA LEU A 217 22.22 -18.79 -0.68
C LEU A 217 21.58 -17.41 -0.53
N ARG A 218 20.25 -17.33 -0.59
CA ARG A 218 19.47 -16.12 -0.32
C ARG A 218 18.73 -16.25 1.01
N PRO A 219 18.37 -15.13 1.68
CA PRO A 219 17.69 -15.17 2.98
C PRO A 219 16.45 -16.06 3.01
N LEU A 220 15.63 -16.04 1.97
CA LEU A 220 14.37 -16.79 1.87
C LEU A 220 14.48 -18.07 1.02
N SER A 221 15.68 -18.51 0.66
CA SER A 221 15.87 -19.77 -0.11
C SER A 221 15.22 -20.94 0.61
N GLY A 222 14.47 -21.76 -0.15
CA GLY A 222 13.75 -22.93 0.37
C GLY A 222 12.34 -22.63 0.87
N LEU A 223 11.93 -21.37 0.98
CA LEU A 223 10.52 -21.02 1.21
C LEU A 223 9.71 -21.18 -0.07
N ARG A 224 8.52 -21.73 0.10
CA ARG A 224 7.50 -21.80 -0.96
C ARG A 224 6.34 -20.92 -0.55
N VAL A 225 6.07 -19.90 -1.36
CA VAL A 225 4.96 -18.96 -1.15
C VAL A 225 3.88 -19.27 -2.16
N LEU A 226 2.65 -19.48 -1.70
CA LEU A 226 1.46 -19.56 -2.54
C LEU A 226 0.74 -18.22 -2.47
N ASP A 227 0.72 -17.52 -3.58
CA ASP A 227 -0.02 -16.27 -3.72
C ASP A 227 -1.34 -16.52 -4.46
N LEU A 228 -2.46 -16.29 -3.78
CA LEU A 228 -3.82 -16.40 -4.32
C LEU A 228 -4.49 -15.03 -4.48
N THR A 229 -3.70 -13.97 -4.41
CA THR A 229 -4.18 -12.60 -4.50
C THR A 229 -4.20 -12.07 -5.93
N HIS A 230 -4.93 -10.99 -6.12
CA HIS A 230 -4.95 -10.28 -7.40
C HIS A 230 -5.03 -8.76 -7.18
N VAL A 231 -4.90 -7.99 -8.23
CA VAL A 231 -4.88 -6.53 -8.33
C VAL A 231 -3.52 -5.96 -7.90
N ILE A 232 -3.36 -5.33 -6.73
CA ILE A 232 -2.14 -4.56 -6.42
C ILE A 232 -1.52 -4.98 -5.09
N ALA A 233 -2.21 -4.76 -3.98
CA ALA A 233 -1.63 -4.87 -2.64
C ALA A 233 -1.15 -6.29 -2.30
N GLY A 234 -1.98 -7.30 -2.56
CA GLY A 234 -1.63 -8.69 -2.30
C GLY A 234 -0.45 -9.17 -3.14
N PRO A 235 -0.48 -9.03 -4.49
CA PRO A 235 0.66 -9.40 -5.34
C PRO A 235 1.94 -8.62 -5.01
N THR A 236 1.83 -7.37 -4.57
CA THR A 236 3.00 -6.61 -4.10
C THR A 236 3.59 -7.25 -2.86
N CYS A 237 2.77 -7.65 -1.89
CA CYS A 237 3.21 -8.34 -0.68
C CYS A 237 3.96 -9.65 -0.98
N ALA A 238 3.43 -10.45 -1.91
CA ALA A 238 4.05 -11.73 -2.27
C ALA A 238 5.32 -11.58 -3.13
N LYS A 239 5.43 -10.49 -3.91
CA LYS A 239 6.58 -10.19 -4.77
C LYS A 239 7.77 -9.63 -4.00
N THR A 240 7.51 -8.78 -3.00
CA THR A 240 8.53 -8.05 -2.26
C THR A 240 9.17 -8.92 -1.20
#